data_1938e6b4a01b901583cb440e1f3a5a78
#
_entry.id   1938e6b4a01b901583cb440e1f3a5a78
#
_cell.length_a   1.000
_cell.length_b   1.000
_cell.length_c   1.000
_cell.angle_alpha   90.00
_cell.angle_beta   90.00
_cell.angle_gamma   90.00
#
_symmetry.space_group_name_H-M   'P 1'
#
loop_
_entity.id
_entity.type
_entity.pdbx_description
1 polymer ?
#
loop_
_entity_poly.entity_id
_entity_poly.type
_entity_poly.pdbx_seq_one_letter_code
_entity_poly.pdbx_strand_id
1 'polypeptide(L)'
;MIRKRIRRIASALAGTALLMGLLSSGVWAAGGSADSAVTAGIIDPGMTGTITIHKTDAESGEGVPGAEFSVAQVGSISTVSTSEGTGTYVTGLDGTLQTVFEGCGAMPPAVDGGAAYRIDEIAAACDTANRRAWKELDALSSGKASVFGVTGGDGTYTAESLMPGVYLVAETGTPDGYLPGNSFLVMLPVTNTEELTAGGQSYPTGTAWVYDIDVAPKNVSPVIEKYIVADDGDTLTKSGDYSIGDEVRKVIIADAPYLADGYTSFEITDEMDDTLIYKEVFGVYIGRKMGAEAKVSDIEALKQIKTGAYTVKASEDGHSFTVNFGKGAIASLNALTEDAACYLVFGTEITQAAQPGTAMTNEPWYEIGNHTGKHRFNGNKTEEFTYGLRIEKSGVSDFSKVSFAMEKDGRAITFLKDEAGNYCPSALDGADVFLVPDADGRILIKGLDAGEYQLRETSTEPGKNLLTGPLTVRLTAESPLTGALRKASVSAGGVSKTLKIVSPGKGMAKAVACLPVNNTTALTLQTGGAGYLAYGILAAVFFGAALVILKGAGRKSGRRQ
;
A
#
# COMPACT_ATOMS: atom_id res chain seq x y z
N MET A 1 16.32 10.63 33.67
CA MET A 1 16.00 12.06 33.79
C MET A 1 15.57 12.67 32.46
N ILE A 2 15.98 12.13 31.33
CA ILE A 2 15.69 12.64 29.98
C ILE A 2 14.18 12.54 29.60
N ARG A 3 13.49 11.46 29.97
CA ARG A 3 12.04 11.29 29.70
C ARG A 3 11.08 12.30 30.39
N LYS A 4 11.52 13.00 31.43
CA LYS A 4 10.71 14.03 32.10
C LYS A 4 10.84 15.43 31.48
N ARG A 5 11.91 15.70 30.71
CA ARG A 5 12.09 16.98 30.01
C ARG A 5 11.28 17.06 28.71
N ILE A 6 11.21 15.95 27.96
CA ILE A 6 10.43 15.87 26.72
C ILE A 6 8.93 16.08 26.97
N ARG A 7 8.37 15.58 28.09
CA ARG A 7 6.95 15.82 28.44
C ARG A 7 6.60 17.26 28.82
N ARG A 8 7.59 18.11 29.19
CA ARG A 8 7.33 19.52 29.50
C ARG A 8 7.37 20.42 28.27
N ILE A 9 8.08 20.03 27.23
CA ILE A 9 8.10 20.72 25.93
C ILE A 9 6.78 20.48 25.17
N ALA A 10 6.25 19.25 25.22
CA ALA A 10 4.97 18.92 24.58
C ALA A 10 3.73 19.60 25.20
N SER A 11 3.77 20.01 26.49
CA SER A 11 2.64 20.65 27.16
C SER A 11 2.60 22.18 27.04
N ALA A 12 3.69 22.83 26.65
CA ALA A 12 3.71 24.28 26.34
C ALA A 12 3.23 24.57 24.90
N LEU A 13 3.28 23.57 24.01
CA LEU A 13 2.86 23.63 22.59
C LEU A 13 1.33 23.60 22.39
N ALA A 14 0.56 23.16 23.38
CA ALA A 14 -0.90 23.03 23.24
C ALA A 14 -1.68 24.35 23.42
N GLY A 15 -1.04 25.43 23.86
CA GLY A 15 -1.71 26.69 24.17
C GLY A 15 -1.65 27.79 23.10
N THR A 16 -0.75 27.69 22.12
CA THR A 16 -0.55 28.70 21.08
C THR A 16 -0.83 28.23 19.65
N ALA A 17 -1.22 26.95 19.48
CA ALA A 17 -1.46 26.34 18.17
C ALA A 17 -2.82 26.69 17.53
N LEU A 18 -3.60 27.60 18.11
CA LEU A 18 -4.95 27.91 17.61
C LEU A 18 -5.04 29.12 16.67
N LEU A 19 -3.92 29.71 16.24
CA LEU A 19 -3.93 30.84 15.31
C LEU A 19 -2.87 30.85 14.21
N MET A 20 -2.09 29.75 14.04
CA MET A 20 -1.17 29.57 12.90
C MET A 20 -1.34 28.19 12.28
N GLY A 21 -2.50 27.93 11.70
CA GLY A 21 -2.63 26.89 10.70
C GLY A 21 -1.88 27.34 9.46
N LEU A 22 -0.87 26.54 9.03
CA LEU A 22 -0.14 26.59 7.77
C LEU A 22 1.31 27.10 7.75
N LEU A 23 2.05 27.09 8.85
CA LEU A 23 3.51 27.13 8.75
C LEU A 23 4.09 25.73 9.03
N SER A 24 4.58 25.09 7.99
CA SER A 24 5.20 23.74 8.05
C SER A 24 6.56 23.70 8.76
N SER A 25 7.04 24.84 9.25
CA SER A 25 8.28 24.94 10.04
C SER A 25 8.13 26.00 11.12
N GLY A 26 8.24 25.59 12.38
CA GLY A 26 8.38 26.53 13.51
C GLY A 26 9.83 27.01 13.59
N VAL A 27 10.06 28.32 13.62
CA VAL A 27 11.34 28.94 13.97
C VAL A 27 11.28 29.34 15.44
N TRP A 28 12.24 28.89 16.23
CA TRP A 28 12.32 29.14 17.66
C TRP A 28 13.66 29.76 17.98
N ALA A 29 13.66 30.81 18.81
CA ALA A 29 14.90 31.21 19.44
C ALA A 29 15.32 30.13 20.44
N ALA A 30 16.56 29.63 20.36
CA ALA A 30 17.09 28.66 21.32
C ALA A 30 17.07 29.29 22.72
N GLY A 31 15.98 29.05 23.41
CA GLY A 31 15.81 29.54 24.79
C GLY A 31 16.46 28.56 25.76
N GLY A 32 17.67 28.86 26.26
CA GLY A 32 18.10 28.30 27.52
C GLY A 32 19.30 27.39 27.57
N SER A 33 20.26 27.47 26.67
CA SER A 33 21.63 27.07 27.02
C SER A 33 22.36 28.22 27.66
N ALA A 34 23.13 28.00 28.75
CA ALA A 34 23.93 29.00 29.41
C ALA A 34 25.02 29.65 28.52
N ASP A 35 25.19 29.05 27.32
CA ASP A 35 26.20 29.39 26.33
C ASP A 35 25.62 30.00 25.04
N SER A 36 24.31 30.34 24.98
CA SER A 36 23.73 30.96 23.78
C SER A 36 24.37 32.30 23.49
N ALA A 37 24.75 32.53 22.23
CA ALA A 37 25.29 33.79 21.75
C ALA A 37 24.17 34.85 21.72
N VAL A 38 24.25 35.86 22.59
CA VAL A 38 23.21 36.87 22.82
C VAL A 38 23.82 38.27 22.91
N THR A 39 23.20 39.24 22.23
CA THR A 39 23.54 40.67 22.40
C THR A 39 22.34 41.50 22.79
N ALA A 40 22.54 42.49 23.65
CA ALA A 40 21.54 43.51 23.99
C ALA A 40 21.61 44.69 23.03
N GLY A 41 20.47 45.24 22.68
CA GLY A 41 20.38 46.49 21.91
C GLY A 41 20.48 46.31 20.41
N ILE A 42 21.66 46.38 19.83
CA ILE A 42 21.86 46.33 18.38
C ILE A 42 22.48 44.99 17.95
N ILE A 43 22.23 44.61 16.70
CA ILE A 43 22.90 43.45 16.07
C ILE A 43 24.40 43.71 15.99
N ASP A 44 25.22 42.81 16.51
CA ASP A 44 26.66 42.80 16.31
C ASP A 44 27.00 42.15 14.96
N PRO A 45 27.48 42.92 13.97
CA PRO A 45 27.78 42.36 12.64
C PRO A 45 29.01 41.44 12.64
N GLY A 46 29.83 41.43 13.67
CA GLY A 46 31.01 40.56 13.82
C GLY A 46 30.71 39.26 14.55
N MET A 47 29.54 39.14 15.16
CA MET A 47 29.13 37.93 15.86
C MET A 47 28.55 36.90 14.87
N THR A 48 28.98 35.65 14.98
CA THR A 48 28.40 34.56 14.24
C THR A 48 27.43 33.78 15.10
N GLY A 49 26.48 33.12 14.47
CA GLY A 49 25.49 32.28 15.14
C GLY A 49 25.35 30.90 14.46
N THR A 50 24.32 30.18 14.91
CA THR A 50 24.00 28.84 14.41
C THR A 50 22.53 28.74 14.01
N ILE A 51 22.25 27.86 13.04
CA ILE A 51 20.90 27.39 12.75
C ILE A 51 20.89 25.87 12.95
N THR A 52 20.18 25.44 13.99
CA THR A 52 19.98 24.01 14.29
C THR A 52 18.65 23.54 13.71
N ILE A 53 18.72 22.58 12.80
CA ILE A 53 17.58 21.96 12.15
C ILE A 53 17.20 20.70 12.93
N HIS A 54 15.95 20.65 13.42
CA HIS A 54 15.35 19.48 14.05
C HIS A 54 14.35 18.86 13.07
N LYS A 55 14.84 17.97 12.23
CA LYS A 55 14.03 17.30 11.23
C LYS A 55 13.20 16.20 11.88
N THR A 56 11.87 16.25 11.74
CA THR A 56 10.96 15.27 12.33
C THR A 56 9.96 14.74 11.31
N ASP A 57 9.50 13.52 11.54
CA ASP A 57 8.35 12.95 10.84
C ASP A 57 7.06 13.66 11.30
N ALA A 58 6.19 14.00 10.36
CA ALA A 58 5.00 14.78 10.61
C ALA A 58 3.93 14.04 11.46
N GLU A 59 3.89 12.71 11.35
CA GLU A 59 2.90 11.85 12.03
C GLU A 59 3.42 11.38 13.39
N SER A 60 4.61 10.78 13.42
CA SER A 60 5.18 10.22 14.65
C SER A 60 5.87 11.25 15.54
N GLY A 61 6.36 12.35 14.96
CA GLY A 61 7.18 13.35 15.63
C GLY A 61 8.59 12.86 15.97
N GLU A 62 9.00 11.70 15.48
CA GLU A 62 10.36 11.17 15.66
C GLU A 62 11.36 11.89 14.74
N GLY A 63 12.63 11.93 15.17
CA GLY A 63 13.70 12.53 14.36
C GLY A 63 13.93 11.75 13.07
N VAL A 64 14.13 12.46 11.95
CA VAL A 64 14.41 11.87 10.63
C VAL A 64 15.91 11.99 10.34
N PRO A 65 16.69 10.90 10.45
CA PRO A 65 18.10 10.89 10.12
C PRO A 65 18.35 10.84 8.61
N GLY A 66 19.47 11.36 8.16
CA GLY A 66 19.91 11.26 6.77
C GLY A 66 19.29 12.28 5.81
N ALA A 67 18.49 13.25 6.31
CA ALA A 67 18.01 14.35 5.49
C ALA A 67 19.14 15.35 5.23
N GLU A 68 19.37 15.70 3.96
CA GLU A 68 20.40 16.64 3.55
C GLU A 68 19.84 18.05 3.46
N PHE A 69 20.56 19.03 4.01
CA PHE A 69 20.17 20.42 4.01
C PHE A 69 21.22 21.33 3.44
N SER A 70 20.75 22.37 2.74
CA SER A 70 21.52 23.54 2.32
C SER A 70 21.04 24.75 3.09
N VAL A 71 21.96 25.51 3.68
CA VAL A 71 21.71 26.76 4.39
C VAL A 71 22.48 27.86 3.67
N ALA A 72 21.79 28.71 2.89
CA ALA A 72 22.40 29.71 2.02
C ALA A 72 22.03 31.12 2.47
N GLN A 73 22.99 32.02 2.71
CA GLN A 73 22.70 33.43 2.94
C GLN A 73 22.17 34.07 1.66
N VAL A 74 20.99 34.64 1.70
CA VAL A 74 20.27 35.20 0.54
C VAL A 74 19.98 36.68 0.67
N GLY A 75 20.22 37.26 1.83
CA GLY A 75 20.02 38.68 2.09
C GLY A 75 20.75 39.14 3.35
N SER A 76 20.78 40.43 3.56
CA SER A 76 21.31 41.08 4.75
C SER A 76 20.18 41.71 5.56
N ILE A 77 20.43 42.01 6.85
CA ILE A 77 19.50 42.68 7.72
C ILE A 77 20.07 44.08 8.01
N SER A 78 19.29 45.10 7.78
CA SER A 78 19.72 46.52 7.99
C SER A 78 18.61 47.34 8.59
N THR A 79 18.99 48.35 9.41
CA THR A 79 18.06 49.41 9.80
C THR A 79 17.99 50.43 8.68
N VAL A 80 16.83 50.60 8.10
CA VAL A 80 16.60 51.49 6.94
C VAL A 80 15.47 52.47 7.28
N SER A 81 15.62 53.72 6.82
CA SER A 81 14.55 54.71 6.84
C SER A 81 13.82 54.69 5.49
N THR A 82 12.52 54.47 5.53
CA THR A 82 11.64 54.40 4.38
C THR A 82 10.55 55.48 4.48
N SER A 83 9.69 55.59 3.45
CA SER A 83 8.49 56.43 3.50
C SER A 83 7.51 56.02 4.59
N GLU A 84 7.59 54.79 5.08
CA GLU A 84 6.72 54.22 6.15
C GLU A 84 7.31 54.40 7.54
N GLY A 85 8.60 54.75 7.64
CA GLY A 85 9.32 54.92 8.92
C GLY A 85 10.70 54.26 8.92
N THR A 86 11.36 54.36 10.07
CA THR A 86 12.66 53.69 10.27
C THR A 86 12.44 52.35 10.98
N GLY A 87 12.97 51.29 10.42
CA GLY A 87 12.79 49.90 10.93
C GLY A 87 13.88 48.92 10.45
N THR A 88 13.74 47.67 10.85
CA THR A 88 14.61 46.57 10.40
C THR A 88 14.03 45.96 9.14
N TYR A 89 14.82 45.94 8.09
CA TYR A 89 14.47 45.44 6.77
C TYR A 89 15.46 44.45 6.25
N VAL A 90 14.99 43.60 5.36
CA VAL A 90 15.85 42.71 4.54
C VAL A 90 16.32 43.53 3.34
N THR A 91 17.65 43.56 3.15
CA THR A 91 18.34 44.30 2.08
C THR A 91 19.29 43.37 1.35
N GLY A 92 19.77 43.77 0.17
CA GLY A 92 20.75 43.00 -0.58
C GLY A 92 20.25 41.61 -1.00
N LEU A 93 18.96 41.42 -1.14
CA LEU A 93 18.39 40.20 -1.68
C LEU A 93 18.95 39.91 -3.07
N ASP A 94 19.16 38.64 -3.36
CA ASP A 94 19.46 38.19 -4.71
C ASP A 94 18.36 38.62 -5.70
N GLY A 95 18.74 39.07 -6.88
CA GLY A 95 17.79 39.59 -7.87
C GLY A 95 16.74 38.57 -8.33
N THR A 96 17.08 37.28 -8.30
CA THR A 96 16.11 36.21 -8.59
C THR A 96 15.09 36.09 -7.47
N LEU A 97 15.53 36.18 -6.20
CA LEU A 97 14.62 36.21 -5.05
C LEU A 97 13.72 37.44 -5.04
N GLN A 98 14.26 38.62 -5.37
CA GLN A 98 13.44 39.82 -5.52
C GLN A 98 12.32 39.59 -6.53
N THR A 99 12.64 39.05 -7.70
CA THR A 99 11.64 38.73 -8.73
C THR A 99 10.57 37.75 -8.25
N VAL A 100 10.99 36.71 -7.49
CA VAL A 100 10.06 35.73 -6.89
C VAL A 100 9.12 36.40 -5.90
N PHE A 101 9.64 37.20 -4.97
CA PHE A 101 8.84 37.84 -3.92
C PHE A 101 7.91 38.92 -4.48
N GLU A 102 8.38 39.73 -5.40
CA GLU A 102 7.53 40.71 -6.10
C GLU A 102 6.44 40.02 -6.93
N GLY A 103 6.77 38.90 -7.56
CA GLY A 103 5.80 38.05 -8.28
C GLY A 103 4.75 37.42 -7.35
N CYS A 104 5.06 37.26 -6.06
CA CYS A 104 4.14 36.79 -5.01
C CYS A 104 3.39 37.95 -4.31
N GLY A 105 3.65 39.18 -4.67
CA GLY A 105 2.95 40.35 -4.15
C GLY A 105 3.68 41.14 -3.06
N ALA A 106 4.93 40.78 -2.74
CA ALA A 106 5.76 41.62 -1.84
C ALA A 106 6.09 42.95 -2.51
N MET A 107 5.81 44.04 -1.85
CA MET A 107 6.04 45.40 -2.36
C MET A 107 7.15 46.08 -1.57
N PRO A 108 8.37 46.26 -2.16
CA PRO A 108 9.42 46.97 -1.43
C PRO A 108 9.07 48.43 -1.27
N PRO A 109 9.21 49.03 -0.06
CA PRO A 109 9.11 50.46 0.08
C PRO A 109 10.23 51.19 -0.69
N ALA A 110 9.92 52.37 -1.18
CA ALA A 110 10.92 53.20 -1.88
C ALA A 110 12.02 53.63 -0.91
N VAL A 111 13.27 53.29 -1.22
CA VAL A 111 14.48 53.66 -0.45
C VAL A 111 15.56 54.15 -1.41
N ASP A 112 16.35 55.12 -0.93
CA ASP A 112 17.57 55.52 -1.62
C ASP A 112 18.63 54.40 -1.48
N GLY A 113 18.98 53.74 -2.59
CA GLY A 113 20.07 52.77 -2.62
C GLY A 113 19.68 51.31 -2.81
N GLY A 114 18.42 50.99 -3.09
CA GLY A 114 17.98 49.62 -3.41
C GLY A 114 16.66 49.19 -2.79
N ALA A 115 16.22 48.01 -3.06
CA ALA A 115 15.00 47.43 -2.49
C ALA A 115 15.22 47.02 -1.03
N ALA A 116 14.30 47.39 -0.14
CA ALA A 116 14.24 46.93 1.25
C ALA A 116 12.89 46.29 1.49
N TYR A 117 12.85 45.07 2.03
CA TYR A 117 11.64 44.32 2.23
C TYR A 117 11.38 44.09 3.72
N ARG A 118 10.13 44.08 4.09
CA ARG A 118 9.73 43.61 5.43
C ARG A 118 9.77 42.09 5.44
N ILE A 119 10.33 41.52 6.49
CA ILE A 119 10.48 40.05 6.58
C ILE A 119 9.14 39.32 6.68
N ASP A 120 8.17 39.92 7.36
CA ASP A 120 6.80 39.40 7.47
C ASP A 120 6.06 39.41 6.13
N GLU A 121 6.31 40.40 5.25
CA GLU A 121 5.75 40.45 3.90
C GLU A 121 6.36 39.38 2.99
N ILE A 122 7.68 39.15 3.09
CA ILE A 122 8.36 38.09 2.38
C ILE A 122 7.80 36.73 2.84
N ALA A 123 7.69 36.51 4.14
CA ALA A 123 7.14 35.27 4.69
C ALA A 123 5.71 35.02 4.21
N ALA A 124 4.84 36.06 4.27
CA ALA A 124 3.47 35.99 3.80
C ALA A 124 3.37 35.74 2.27
N ALA A 125 4.25 36.35 1.47
CA ALA A 125 4.30 36.12 0.04
C ALA A 125 4.72 34.69 -0.32
N CYS A 126 5.63 34.09 0.46
CA CYS A 126 6.01 32.68 0.30
C CYS A 126 4.92 31.72 0.77
N ASP A 127 4.11 32.11 1.76
CA ASP A 127 3.07 31.28 2.37
C ASP A 127 1.80 31.20 1.51
N THR A 128 1.55 32.20 0.67
CA THR A 128 0.47 32.15 -0.31
C THR A 128 0.82 31.17 -1.40
N ALA A 129 0.44 29.90 -1.26
CA ALA A 129 0.34 28.79 -2.20
C ALA A 129 0.82 29.03 -3.66
N ASN A 130 1.94 29.70 -3.87
CA ASN A 130 2.50 29.98 -5.16
C ASN A 130 3.56 28.91 -5.51
N ARG A 131 3.08 27.80 -6.10
CA ARG A 131 3.90 26.66 -6.53
C ARG A 131 5.13 27.04 -7.34
N ARG A 132 5.06 28.17 -8.07
CA ARG A 132 6.19 28.67 -8.84
C ARG A 132 7.29 29.21 -7.93
N ALA A 133 6.93 29.92 -6.85
CA ALA A 133 7.91 30.46 -5.92
C ALA A 133 8.76 29.38 -5.25
N TRP A 134 8.15 28.30 -4.77
CA TRP A 134 8.87 27.21 -4.14
C TRP A 134 9.89 26.55 -5.08
N LYS A 135 9.51 26.28 -6.32
CA LYS A 135 10.41 25.71 -7.33
C LYS A 135 11.61 26.62 -7.63
N GLU A 136 11.39 27.92 -7.68
CA GLU A 136 12.45 28.91 -7.94
C GLU A 136 13.36 29.08 -6.72
N LEU A 137 12.84 29.00 -5.49
CA LEU A 137 13.59 29.00 -4.24
C LEU A 137 14.51 27.77 -4.12
N ASP A 138 13.99 26.58 -4.40
CA ASP A 138 14.80 25.35 -4.37
C ASP A 138 15.92 25.34 -5.41
N ALA A 139 15.65 25.84 -6.61
CA ALA A 139 16.68 26.00 -7.64
C ALA A 139 17.79 26.98 -7.25
N LEU A 140 17.46 28.01 -6.46
CA LEU A 140 18.46 28.98 -5.95
C LEU A 140 19.35 28.39 -4.87
N SER A 141 18.83 27.50 -4.02
CA SER A 141 19.60 26.90 -2.93
C SER A 141 20.78 26.09 -3.44
N SER A 142 20.65 25.48 -4.61
CA SER A 142 21.70 24.68 -5.25
C SER A 142 22.80 25.49 -5.94
N GLY A 143 22.57 26.78 -6.20
CA GLY A 143 23.50 27.67 -6.94
C GLY A 143 24.33 28.61 -6.09
N LYS A 144 24.10 28.70 -4.77
CA LYS A 144 24.79 29.66 -3.88
C LYS A 144 25.84 29.01 -2.99
N ALA A 145 26.77 29.84 -2.48
CA ALA A 145 27.65 29.43 -1.41
C ALA A 145 26.83 29.10 -0.16
N SER A 146 26.70 27.82 0.14
CA SER A 146 25.87 27.29 1.21
C SER A 146 26.69 26.45 2.15
N VAL A 147 26.26 26.39 3.40
CA VAL A 147 26.70 25.35 4.33
C VAL A 147 25.80 24.13 4.12
N PHE A 148 26.41 22.97 3.87
CA PHE A 148 25.69 21.72 3.67
C PHE A 148 25.87 20.80 4.86
N GLY A 149 24.86 20.05 5.20
CA GLY A 149 24.96 19.01 6.20
C GLY A 149 23.82 18.01 6.15
N VAL A 150 23.98 16.98 6.96
CA VAL A 150 23.06 15.83 7.01
C VAL A 150 22.60 15.63 8.44
N THR A 151 21.31 15.37 8.65
CA THR A 151 20.76 15.12 9.98
C THR A 151 21.32 13.83 10.57
N GLY A 152 21.72 13.88 11.84
CA GLY A 152 22.20 12.76 12.63
C GLY A 152 21.09 11.78 13.04
N GLY A 153 21.45 10.78 13.86
CA GLY A 153 20.52 9.73 14.30
C GLY A 153 19.30 10.22 15.12
N ASP A 154 19.36 11.44 15.65
CA ASP A 154 18.27 12.13 16.36
C ASP A 154 17.47 13.10 15.46
N GLY A 155 17.77 13.15 14.17
CA GLY A 155 17.16 14.07 13.22
C GLY A 155 17.73 15.50 13.28
N THR A 156 18.86 15.75 13.93
CA THR A 156 19.41 17.10 14.07
C THR A 156 20.61 17.36 13.15
N TYR A 157 20.70 18.61 12.65
CA TYR A 157 21.87 19.15 11.97
C TYR A 157 22.06 20.62 12.37
N THR A 158 23.28 21.06 12.69
CA THR A 158 23.60 22.44 13.04
C THR A 158 24.53 23.04 11.99
N ALA A 159 24.07 24.10 11.33
CA ALA A 159 24.89 24.97 10.51
C ALA A 159 25.54 26.03 11.41
N GLU A 160 26.87 26.07 11.43
CA GLU A 160 27.68 26.89 12.33
C GLU A 160 28.35 28.06 11.62
N SER A 161 28.83 29.03 12.42
CA SER A 161 29.62 30.19 11.95
C SER A 161 28.89 31.08 10.94
N LEU A 162 27.58 31.21 11.09
CA LEU A 162 26.73 32.00 10.21
C LEU A 162 26.76 33.47 10.60
N MET A 163 27.01 34.37 9.64
CA MET A 163 26.96 35.83 9.85
C MET A 163 25.50 36.33 9.94
N PRO A 164 25.26 37.49 10.57
CA PRO A 164 23.92 38.09 10.56
C PRO A 164 23.36 38.26 9.13
N GLY A 165 22.11 37.79 8.90
CA GLY A 165 21.49 37.87 7.58
C GLY A 165 20.18 37.11 7.49
N VAL A 166 19.68 36.95 6.26
CA VAL A 166 18.56 36.09 5.91
C VAL A 166 19.07 34.86 5.17
N TYR A 167 18.64 33.72 5.63
CA TYR A 167 19.07 32.42 5.11
C TYR A 167 17.90 31.68 4.47
N LEU A 168 18.14 31.09 3.29
CA LEU A 168 17.27 30.09 2.69
C LEU A 168 17.74 28.72 3.19
N VAL A 169 16.84 28.01 3.84
CA VAL A 169 17.05 26.63 4.27
C VAL A 169 16.25 25.73 3.34
N ALA A 170 16.93 24.81 2.67
CA ALA A 170 16.33 23.90 1.71
C ALA A 170 16.78 22.46 2.01
N GLU A 171 15.83 21.52 1.98
CA GLU A 171 16.12 20.10 1.98
C GLU A 171 16.55 19.68 0.57
N THR A 172 17.79 19.26 0.40
CA THR A 172 18.41 18.91 -0.88
C THR A 172 18.51 17.41 -1.12
N GLY A 173 18.36 16.62 -0.07
CA GLY A 173 18.30 15.16 -0.12
C GLY A 173 17.33 14.63 0.94
N THR A 174 16.42 13.76 0.51
CA THR A 174 15.37 13.20 1.37
C THR A 174 15.59 11.71 1.56
N PRO A 175 15.58 11.20 2.79
CA PRO A 175 15.67 9.76 3.05
C PRO A 175 14.52 9.00 2.41
N ASP A 176 14.76 7.72 2.08
CA ASP A 176 13.75 6.81 1.56
C ASP A 176 12.53 6.74 2.50
N GLY A 177 11.35 6.72 1.92
CA GLY A 177 10.08 6.67 2.66
C GLY A 177 9.53 8.02 3.08
N TYR A 178 10.15 9.14 2.68
CA TYR A 178 9.70 10.50 2.98
C TYR A 178 9.50 11.35 1.73
N LEU A 179 8.60 12.34 1.84
CA LEU A 179 8.56 13.48 0.94
C LEU A 179 9.31 14.65 1.57
N PRO A 180 10.09 15.42 0.80
CA PRO A 180 10.80 16.58 1.30
C PRO A 180 9.83 17.66 1.79
N GLY A 181 10.28 18.39 2.81
CA GLY A 181 9.62 19.64 3.22
C GLY A 181 9.90 20.76 2.22
N ASN A 182 9.07 21.81 2.26
CA ASN A 182 9.32 23.02 1.49
C ASN A 182 10.54 23.78 2.04
N SER A 183 11.25 24.47 1.17
CA SER A 183 12.27 25.44 1.58
C SER A 183 11.64 26.61 2.35
N PHE A 184 12.38 27.22 3.25
CA PHE A 184 11.90 28.34 4.06
C PHE A 184 13.02 29.34 4.37
N LEU A 185 12.63 30.53 4.78
CA LEU A 185 13.55 31.60 5.14
C LEU A 185 13.69 31.72 6.67
N VAL A 186 14.92 31.98 7.10
CA VAL A 186 15.28 32.22 8.50
C VAL A 186 16.08 33.50 8.59
N MET A 187 15.70 34.35 9.53
CA MET A 187 16.49 35.55 9.92
C MET A 187 17.44 35.19 11.06
N LEU A 188 18.70 35.56 10.96
CA LEU A 188 19.71 35.37 11.98
C LEU A 188 20.40 36.75 12.26
N PRO A 189 20.45 37.27 13.46
CA PRO A 189 19.77 36.80 14.68
C PRO A 189 18.27 37.15 14.72
N VAL A 190 17.54 36.55 15.66
CA VAL A 190 16.15 36.89 15.97
C VAL A 190 16.05 37.53 17.36
N THR A 191 14.99 38.30 17.60
CA THR A 191 14.71 38.83 18.94
C THR A 191 14.17 37.71 19.84
N ASN A 192 14.62 37.66 21.11
CA ASN A 192 14.15 36.63 22.05
C ASN A 192 12.63 36.74 22.30
N THR A 193 11.93 35.64 22.18
CA THR A 193 10.47 35.52 22.35
C THR A 193 10.05 35.22 23.79
N GLU A 194 11.00 34.78 24.62
CA GLU A 194 10.82 34.46 26.03
C GLU A 194 11.95 35.13 26.84
N GLU A 195 11.79 35.20 28.20
CA GLU A 195 12.88 35.61 29.07
C GLU A 195 14.05 34.61 28.95
N LEU A 196 15.24 35.16 28.75
CA LEU A 196 16.43 34.36 28.46
C LEU A 196 17.52 34.73 29.48
N THR A 197 18.28 33.71 29.94
CA THR A 197 19.47 33.93 30.77
C THR A 197 20.69 33.38 30.01
N ALA A 198 21.64 34.26 29.70
CA ALA A 198 22.89 33.92 29.04
C ALA A 198 24.06 34.63 29.69
N GLY A 199 25.21 33.98 29.85
CA GLY A 199 26.39 34.56 30.51
C GLY A 199 26.14 35.04 31.95
N GLY A 200 25.12 34.52 32.64
CA GLY A 200 24.72 34.92 33.98
C GLY A 200 23.88 36.22 34.04
N GLN A 201 23.48 36.77 32.89
CA GLN A 201 22.59 37.92 32.75
C GLN A 201 21.20 37.49 32.28
N SER A 202 20.14 38.11 32.86
CA SER A 202 18.75 37.92 32.41
C SER A 202 18.37 38.98 31.39
N TYR A 203 17.72 38.52 30.30
CA TYR A 203 17.20 39.36 29.23
C TYR A 203 15.68 39.16 29.14
N PRO A 204 14.89 40.17 29.52
CA PRO A 204 13.45 40.11 29.32
C PRO A 204 13.07 39.88 27.85
N THR A 205 11.87 39.35 27.61
CA THR A 205 11.32 39.15 26.26
C THR A 205 11.42 40.41 25.40
N GLY A 206 11.92 40.27 24.18
CA GLY A 206 12.05 41.36 23.20
C GLY A 206 13.21 42.35 23.46
N THR A 207 14.16 42.00 24.33
CA THR A 207 15.28 42.92 24.70
C THR A 207 16.65 42.48 24.19
N ALA A 208 16.76 41.33 23.58
CA ALA A 208 18.02 40.77 23.13
C ALA A 208 17.93 40.10 21.75
N TRP A 209 19.02 40.13 21.03
CA TRP A 209 19.24 39.37 19.81
C TRP A 209 19.87 38.03 20.13
N VAL A 210 19.24 36.93 19.63
CA VAL A 210 19.66 35.55 19.79
C VAL A 210 20.27 35.10 18.48
N TYR A 211 21.50 34.58 18.52
CA TYR A 211 22.26 34.12 17.35
C TYR A 211 22.21 32.60 17.16
N ASP A 212 21.72 31.86 18.16
CA ASP A 212 21.52 30.43 18.06
C ASP A 212 20.02 30.14 17.89
N ILE A 213 19.65 29.61 16.74
CA ILE A 213 18.25 29.44 16.32
C ILE A 213 17.96 28.00 16.04
N ASP A 214 16.83 27.51 16.57
CA ASP A 214 16.28 26.20 16.26
C ASP A 214 15.14 26.33 15.24
N VAL A 215 15.12 25.43 14.26
CA VAL A 215 14.04 25.30 13.27
C VAL A 215 13.59 23.84 13.20
N ALA A 216 12.28 23.60 13.05
CA ALA A 216 11.70 22.26 13.09
C ALA A 216 10.90 21.94 11.83
N PRO A 217 11.55 21.76 10.67
CA PRO A 217 10.88 21.31 9.46
C PRO A 217 10.41 19.86 9.61
N LYS A 218 9.28 19.54 8.97
CA LYS A 218 8.68 18.21 9.02
C LYS A 218 8.66 17.56 7.65
N ASN A 219 8.88 16.25 7.61
CA ASN A 219 8.63 15.43 6.42
C ASN A 219 7.34 14.64 6.59
N VAL A 220 6.67 14.40 5.46
CA VAL A 220 5.53 13.51 5.38
C VAL A 220 6.05 12.13 4.99
N SER A 221 5.57 11.08 5.67
CA SER A 221 5.83 9.68 5.34
C SER A 221 4.57 9.03 4.75
N PRO A 222 4.32 9.19 3.44
CA PRO A 222 3.12 8.67 2.83
C PRO A 222 3.11 7.13 2.82
N VAL A 223 1.95 6.55 3.03
CA VAL A 223 1.74 5.11 3.15
C VAL A 223 0.97 4.59 1.95
N ILE A 224 1.30 3.38 1.52
CA ILE A 224 0.50 2.60 0.60
C ILE A 224 0.12 1.28 1.26
N GLU A 225 -1.15 0.96 1.23
CA GLU A 225 -1.69 -0.27 1.80
C GLU A 225 -2.47 -1.05 0.75
N LYS A 226 -2.42 -2.38 0.86
CA LYS A 226 -3.17 -3.26 0.00
C LYS A 226 -4.10 -4.15 0.81
N TYR A 227 -5.25 -4.43 0.23
CA TYR A 227 -6.31 -5.26 0.82
C TYR A 227 -6.93 -6.17 -0.23
N ILE A 228 -7.49 -7.26 0.26
CA ILE A 228 -8.36 -8.17 -0.48
C ILE A 228 -9.80 -7.81 -0.10
N VAL A 229 -10.72 -7.87 -1.04
CA VAL A 229 -12.15 -7.78 -0.77
C VAL A 229 -12.64 -9.16 -0.36
N ALA A 230 -13.22 -9.26 0.84
CA ALA A 230 -13.76 -10.50 1.36
C ALA A 230 -14.97 -10.99 0.56
N ASP A 231 -15.44 -12.22 0.83
CA ASP A 231 -16.56 -12.86 0.12
C ASP A 231 -17.89 -12.11 0.22
N ASP A 232 -18.04 -11.20 1.20
CA ASP A 232 -19.21 -10.31 1.30
C ASP A 232 -19.22 -9.20 0.24
N GLY A 233 -18.12 -9.06 -0.51
CA GLY A 233 -17.94 -8.07 -1.57
C GLY A 233 -17.70 -6.64 -1.09
N ASP A 234 -17.56 -6.41 0.22
CA ASP A 234 -17.51 -5.07 0.81
C ASP A 234 -16.39 -4.89 1.85
N THR A 235 -16.12 -5.90 2.69
CA THR A 235 -15.13 -5.84 3.77
C THR A 235 -13.72 -6.01 3.22
N LEU A 236 -12.77 -5.21 3.74
CA LEU A 236 -11.35 -5.28 3.39
C LEU A 236 -10.59 -6.18 4.39
N THR A 237 -9.75 -7.08 3.87
CA THR A 237 -8.91 -8.00 4.66
C THR A 237 -7.50 -8.08 4.11
N LYS A 238 -6.55 -8.55 4.91
CA LYS A 238 -5.14 -8.73 4.48
C LYS A 238 -4.85 -10.14 3.96
N SER A 239 -5.75 -11.09 4.18
CA SER A 239 -5.58 -12.48 3.73
C SER A 239 -6.91 -13.11 3.35
N GLY A 240 -6.87 -14.09 2.46
CA GLY A 240 -8.02 -14.87 2.01
C GLY A 240 -7.61 -16.26 1.52
N ASP A 241 -8.57 -17.15 1.31
CA ASP A 241 -8.34 -18.44 0.68
C ASP A 241 -9.26 -18.62 -0.53
N TYR A 242 -8.69 -19.13 -1.62
CA TYR A 242 -9.30 -19.16 -2.94
C TYR A 242 -8.96 -20.42 -3.68
N SER A 243 -9.78 -20.80 -4.64
CA SER A 243 -9.49 -21.86 -5.60
C SER A 243 -8.67 -21.33 -6.79
N ILE A 244 -7.90 -22.21 -7.43
CA ILE A 244 -7.28 -21.91 -8.73
C ILE A 244 -8.39 -21.56 -9.73
N GLY A 245 -8.19 -20.45 -10.47
CA GLY A 245 -9.14 -19.90 -11.42
C GLY A 245 -10.14 -18.90 -10.82
N ASP A 246 -10.13 -18.70 -9.50
CA ASP A 246 -10.96 -17.67 -8.87
C ASP A 246 -10.42 -16.28 -9.20
N GLU A 247 -11.34 -15.37 -9.50
CA GLU A 247 -11.04 -13.95 -9.61
C GLU A 247 -11.17 -13.28 -8.23
N VAL A 248 -10.10 -12.60 -7.81
CA VAL A 248 -10.01 -11.94 -6.51
C VAL A 248 -9.99 -10.44 -6.68
N ARG A 249 -10.98 -9.77 -6.09
CA ARG A 249 -11.04 -8.31 -6.09
C ARG A 249 -10.14 -7.75 -4.99
N LYS A 250 -9.36 -6.71 -5.31
CA LYS A 250 -8.38 -6.11 -4.41
C LYS A 250 -8.49 -4.59 -4.42
N VAL A 251 -7.98 -3.98 -3.34
CA VAL A 251 -7.93 -2.53 -3.19
C VAL A 251 -6.52 -2.13 -2.77
N ILE A 252 -5.94 -1.16 -3.49
CA ILE A 252 -4.76 -0.43 -3.03
C ILE A 252 -5.24 0.95 -2.56
N ILE A 253 -4.78 1.35 -1.38
CA ILE A 253 -4.98 2.67 -0.79
C ILE A 253 -3.62 3.35 -0.71
N ALA A 254 -3.41 4.36 -1.53
CA ALA A 254 -2.17 5.14 -1.58
C ALA A 254 -2.44 6.55 -1.05
N ASP A 255 -1.67 6.98 -0.06
CA ASP A 255 -1.77 8.34 0.45
C ASP A 255 -1.50 9.37 -0.64
N ALA A 256 -2.30 10.41 -0.65
CA ALA A 256 -2.17 11.57 -1.52
C ALA A 256 -2.11 12.82 -0.63
N PRO A 257 -0.96 13.11 0.02
CA PRO A 257 -0.82 14.25 0.90
C PRO A 257 -1.01 15.56 0.13
N TYR A 258 -1.47 16.59 0.83
CA TYR A 258 -1.50 17.93 0.27
C TYR A 258 -0.07 18.41 -0.01
N LEU A 259 0.23 18.71 -1.27
CA LEU A 259 1.51 19.27 -1.68
C LEU A 259 1.31 20.72 -2.13
N ALA A 260 1.93 21.66 -1.43
CA ALA A 260 1.83 23.09 -1.75
C ALA A 260 2.37 23.39 -3.16
N ASP A 261 3.44 22.70 -3.58
CA ASP A 261 4.05 22.76 -4.91
C ASP A 261 3.31 21.91 -5.96
N GLY A 262 2.46 21.00 -5.51
CA GLY A 262 1.62 20.10 -6.32
C GLY A 262 2.35 18.90 -6.89
N TYR A 263 1.52 18.00 -7.44
CA TYR A 263 1.96 16.78 -8.11
C TYR A 263 2.38 17.07 -9.55
N THR A 264 3.52 16.54 -9.97
CA THR A 264 3.98 16.48 -11.36
C THR A 264 3.71 15.12 -11.98
N SER A 265 3.72 14.04 -11.17
CA SER A 265 3.34 12.69 -11.55
C SER A 265 2.76 11.94 -10.33
N PHE A 266 1.97 10.89 -10.61
CA PHE A 266 1.50 9.93 -9.62
C PHE A 266 1.30 8.59 -10.32
N GLU A 267 1.92 7.55 -9.80
CA GLU A 267 1.94 6.23 -10.41
C GLU A 267 1.78 5.16 -9.32
N ILE A 268 0.92 4.16 -9.56
CA ILE A 268 0.73 3.01 -8.69
C ILE A 268 1.09 1.76 -9.47
N THR A 269 1.96 0.93 -8.93
CA THR A 269 2.34 -0.37 -9.51
C THR A 269 2.06 -1.47 -8.50
N ASP A 270 1.60 -2.60 -9.02
CA ASP A 270 1.43 -3.84 -8.27
C ASP A 270 2.26 -4.95 -8.93
N GLU A 271 3.11 -5.60 -8.15
CA GLU A 271 3.99 -6.68 -8.59
C GLU A 271 3.55 -7.99 -7.93
N MET A 272 3.27 -9.02 -8.74
CA MET A 272 2.72 -10.31 -8.33
C MET A 272 3.72 -11.41 -8.59
N ASP A 273 3.72 -12.46 -7.77
CA ASP A 273 4.42 -13.69 -8.11
C ASP A 273 3.66 -14.49 -9.21
N ASP A 274 4.21 -15.59 -9.68
CA ASP A 274 3.65 -16.42 -10.76
C ASP A 274 2.32 -17.11 -10.42
N THR A 275 1.89 -17.03 -9.15
CA THR A 275 0.62 -17.60 -8.67
C THR A 275 -0.59 -16.68 -8.91
N LEU A 276 -0.35 -15.44 -9.30
CA LEU A 276 -1.37 -14.41 -9.53
C LEU A 276 -1.18 -13.77 -10.90
N ILE A 277 -2.29 -13.45 -11.58
CA ILE A 277 -2.28 -12.71 -12.85
C ILE A 277 -3.26 -11.53 -12.76
N TYR A 278 -2.84 -10.36 -13.26
CA TYR A 278 -3.68 -9.19 -13.38
C TYR A 278 -4.83 -9.40 -14.37
N LYS A 279 -6.03 -8.92 -14.04
CA LYS A 279 -7.22 -8.96 -14.91
C LYS A 279 -7.62 -7.58 -15.40
N GLU A 280 -8.11 -6.72 -14.52
CA GLU A 280 -8.61 -5.41 -14.88
C GLU A 280 -8.62 -4.43 -13.71
N VAL A 281 -8.73 -3.14 -14.01
CA VAL A 281 -9.03 -2.07 -13.04
C VAL A 281 -10.52 -1.76 -13.09
N PHE A 282 -11.23 -1.95 -11.97
CA PHE A 282 -12.64 -1.61 -11.83
C PHE A 282 -12.87 -0.11 -11.61
N GLY A 283 -11.94 0.56 -10.93
CA GLY A 283 -12.03 1.99 -10.71
C GLY A 283 -10.83 2.59 -9.98
N VAL A 284 -10.65 3.90 -10.18
CA VAL A 284 -9.69 4.74 -9.46
C VAL A 284 -10.48 5.87 -8.82
N TYR A 285 -10.31 6.08 -7.51
CA TYR A 285 -11.06 7.08 -6.74
C TYR A 285 -10.10 7.96 -5.94
N ILE A 286 -10.48 9.22 -5.71
CA ILE A 286 -9.74 10.16 -4.86
C ILE A 286 -10.71 10.77 -3.85
N GLY A 287 -10.30 10.82 -2.60
CA GLY A 287 -11.07 11.45 -1.55
C GLY A 287 -10.39 11.40 -0.19
N ARG A 288 -11.13 11.74 0.85
CA ARG A 288 -10.63 11.72 2.22
C ARG A 288 -9.94 10.40 2.56
N LYS A 289 -8.85 10.45 3.31
CA LYS A 289 -8.20 9.25 3.85
C LYS A 289 -9.19 8.54 4.80
N MET A 290 -9.42 7.25 4.55
CA MET A 290 -10.27 6.39 5.37
C MET A 290 -9.39 5.46 6.21
N GLY A 291 -9.84 5.13 7.43
CA GLY A 291 -9.14 4.20 8.32
C GLY A 291 -9.29 2.73 7.91
N ALA A 292 -8.76 1.84 8.75
CA ALA A 292 -8.76 0.38 8.53
C ALA A 292 -10.16 -0.26 8.40
N GLU A 293 -11.21 0.42 8.84
CA GLU A 293 -12.62 -0.02 8.74
C GLU A 293 -13.29 0.40 7.41
N ALA A 294 -12.51 0.95 6.44
CA ALA A 294 -13.02 1.33 5.14
C ALA A 294 -13.64 0.12 4.42
N LYS A 295 -14.74 0.38 3.70
CA LYS A 295 -15.45 -0.59 2.89
C LYS A 295 -15.37 -0.24 1.41
N VAL A 296 -15.54 -1.23 0.55
CA VAL A 296 -15.58 -0.99 -0.91
C VAL A 296 -16.68 -0.01 -1.27
N SER A 297 -17.88 -0.14 -0.66
CA SER A 297 -19.01 0.78 -0.86
C SER A 297 -18.70 2.22 -0.46
N ASP A 298 -17.89 2.46 0.59
CA ASP A 298 -17.44 3.79 0.97
C ASP A 298 -16.46 4.37 -0.07
N ILE A 299 -15.56 3.52 -0.60
CA ILE A 299 -14.59 3.90 -1.64
C ILE A 299 -15.33 4.27 -2.94
N GLU A 300 -16.29 3.46 -3.35
CA GLU A 300 -17.06 3.68 -4.59
C GLU A 300 -17.99 4.90 -4.50
N ALA A 301 -18.29 5.38 -3.30
CA ALA A 301 -19.02 6.64 -3.08
C ALA A 301 -18.12 7.88 -3.24
N LEU A 302 -16.78 7.74 -3.31
CA LEU A 302 -15.86 8.84 -3.53
C LEU A 302 -15.88 9.33 -4.99
N LYS A 303 -15.16 10.43 -5.23
CA LYS A 303 -14.96 10.96 -6.59
C LYS A 303 -14.16 9.98 -7.45
N GLN A 304 -14.84 9.36 -8.42
CA GLN A 304 -14.17 8.51 -9.40
C GLN A 304 -13.38 9.35 -10.42
N ILE A 305 -12.18 8.92 -10.69
CA ILE A 305 -11.35 9.44 -11.79
C ILE A 305 -11.84 8.82 -13.10
N LYS A 306 -12.17 9.66 -14.07
CA LYS A 306 -12.70 9.21 -15.37
C LYS A 306 -11.70 8.32 -16.10
N THR A 307 -12.19 7.25 -16.69
CA THR A 307 -11.43 6.44 -17.65
C THR A 307 -10.88 7.34 -18.76
N GLY A 308 -9.59 7.23 -19.07
CA GLY A 308 -8.87 8.12 -19.98
C GLY A 308 -8.14 9.29 -19.30
N ALA A 309 -8.40 9.58 -18.02
CA ALA A 309 -7.55 10.47 -17.22
C ALA A 309 -6.35 9.74 -16.59
N TYR A 310 -6.31 8.42 -16.68
CA TYR A 310 -5.18 7.56 -16.35
C TYR A 310 -4.99 6.49 -17.43
N THR A 311 -3.84 5.84 -17.46
CA THR A 311 -3.55 4.70 -18.32
C THR A 311 -3.13 3.51 -17.47
N VAL A 312 -3.54 2.31 -17.86
CA VAL A 312 -3.11 1.06 -17.26
C VAL A 312 -2.20 0.33 -18.23
N LYS A 313 -1.03 -0.07 -17.76
CA LYS A 313 -0.07 -0.86 -18.52
C LYS A 313 0.25 -2.13 -17.73
N ALA A 314 -0.18 -3.28 -18.24
CA ALA A 314 0.21 -4.58 -17.71
C ALA A 314 1.51 -5.05 -18.37
N SER A 315 2.29 -5.89 -17.67
CA SER A 315 3.40 -6.65 -18.24
C SER A 315 2.88 -7.70 -19.23
N GLU A 316 3.74 -8.17 -20.13
CA GLU A 316 3.37 -9.18 -21.14
C GLU A 316 2.96 -10.52 -20.52
N ASP A 317 3.54 -10.88 -19.39
CA ASP A 317 3.24 -12.08 -18.61
C ASP A 317 2.04 -11.92 -17.66
N GLY A 318 1.54 -10.68 -17.49
CA GLY A 318 0.42 -10.36 -16.62
C GLY A 318 0.74 -10.34 -15.12
N HIS A 319 2.00 -10.52 -14.72
CA HIS A 319 2.40 -10.56 -13.30
C HIS A 319 2.68 -9.19 -12.71
N SER A 320 2.49 -8.12 -13.46
CA SER A 320 2.51 -6.77 -12.92
C SER A 320 1.62 -5.83 -13.73
N PHE A 321 1.19 -4.75 -13.11
CA PHE A 321 0.58 -3.65 -13.83
C PHE A 321 0.89 -2.31 -13.17
N THR A 322 0.84 -1.26 -13.96
CA THR A 322 1.06 0.12 -13.53
C THR A 322 -0.10 1.01 -13.96
N VAL A 323 -0.62 1.80 -13.03
CA VAL A 323 -1.60 2.86 -13.28
C VAL A 323 -0.90 4.19 -13.27
N ASN A 324 -0.76 4.81 -14.44
CA ASN A 324 -0.16 6.13 -14.61
C ASN A 324 -1.23 7.22 -14.68
N PHE A 325 -1.15 8.22 -13.80
CA PHE A 325 -2.07 9.34 -13.78
C PHE A 325 -1.72 10.36 -14.86
N GLY A 326 -2.67 10.56 -15.79
CA GLY A 326 -2.57 11.59 -16.82
C GLY A 326 -2.92 12.99 -16.27
N LYS A 327 -2.82 14.00 -17.14
CA LYS A 327 -3.02 15.42 -16.78
C LYS A 327 -4.33 15.69 -16.02
N GLY A 328 -5.43 15.00 -16.38
CA GLY A 328 -6.73 15.19 -15.73
C GLY A 328 -6.78 14.64 -14.29
N ALA A 329 -6.14 13.50 -14.03
CA ALA A 329 -6.02 12.92 -12.69
C ALA A 329 -5.06 13.74 -11.82
N ILE A 330 -3.90 14.14 -12.37
CA ILE A 330 -2.96 15.05 -11.70
C ILE A 330 -3.62 16.38 -11.34
N ALA A 331 -4.44 16.96 -12.23
CA ALA A 331 -5.20 18.16 -11.91
C ALA A 331 -6.19 17.97 -10.76
N SER A 332 -6.73 16.74 -10.59
CA SER A 332 -7.60 16.43 -9.47
C SER A 332 -6.83 16.32 -8.15
N LEU A 333 -5.63 15.73 -8.15
CA LEU A 333 -4.72 15.73 -6.99
C LEU A 333 -4.31 17.15 -6.63
N ASN A 334 -3.98 17.95 -7.63
CA ASN A 334 -3.59 19.35 -7.46
C ASN A 334 -4.71 20.30 -7.01
N ALA A 335 -5.94 19.85 -7.04
CA ALA A 335 -7.09 20.59 -6.50
C ALA A 335 -7.41 20.23 -5.05
N LEU A 336 -6.67 19.30 -4.43
CA LEU A 336 -6.80 18.99 -3.02
C LEU A 336 -6.37 20.19 -2.18
N THR A 337 -7.06 20.39 -1.06
CA THR A 337 -6.78 21.44 -0.05
C THR A 337 -6.37 20.85 1.29
N GLU A 338 -6.42 19.52 1.41
CA GLU A 338 -6.06 18.74 2.59
C GLU A 338 -5.56 17.37 2.17
N ASP A 339 -4.99 16.62 3.10
CA ASP A 339 -4.52 15.26 2.86
C ASP A 339 -5.69 14.35 2.43
N ALA A 340 -5.42 13.54 1.43
CA ALA A 340 -6.37 12.60 0.84
C ALA A 340 -5.72 11.23 0.60
N ALA A 341 -6.47 10.31 0.02
CA ALA A 341 -5.94 9.06 -0.50
C ALA A 341 -6.49 8.77 -1.90
N CYS A 342 -5.69 8.05 -2.67
CA CYS A 342 -6.07 7.45 -3.93
C CYS A 342 -6.40 5.98 -3.70
N TYR A 343 -7.55 5.53 -4.20
CA TYR A 343 -8.06 4.17 -4.07
C TYR A 343 -8.10 3.53 -5.45
N LEU A 344 -7.40 2.41 -5.59
CA LEU A 344 -7.36 1.61 -6.82
C LEU A 344 -8.06 0.29 -6.56
N VAL A 345 -9.20 0.05 -7.21
CA VAL A 345 -9.95 -1.21 -7.14
C VAL A 345 -9.67 -2.01 -8.40
N PHE A 346 -9.17 -3.24 -8.26
CA PHE A 346 -8.74 -4.07 -9.38
C PHE A 346 -8.96 -5.55 -9.12
N GLY A 347 -8.82 -6.39 -10.16
CA GLY A 347 -8.97 -7.83 -10.12
C GLY A 347 -7.68 -8.57 -10.44
N THR A 348 -7.48 -9.71 -9.77
CA THR A 348 -6.46 -10.72 -10.09
C THR A 348 -7.10 -12.09 -10.20
N GLU A 349 -6.45 -13.05 -10.85
CA GLU A 349 -6.88 -14.45 -10.91
C GLU A 349 -5.79 -15.35 -10.33
N ILE A 350 -6.20 -16.40 -9.62
CA ILE A 350 -5.28 -17.42 -9.08
C ILE A 350 -4.86 -18.37 -10.20
N THR A 351 -3.57 -18.47 -10.45
CA THR A 351 -3.02 -19.32 -11.53
C THR A 351 -2.80 -20.77 -11.10
N GLN A 352 -2.50 -21.64 -12.07
CA GLN A 352 -2.16 -23.05 -11.81
C GLN A 352 -0.81 -23.23 -11.07
N ALA A 353 0.01 -22.19 -10.96
CA ALA A 353 1.26 -22.22 -10.20
C ALA A 353 1.03 -22.29 -8.68
N ALA A 354 -0.16 -21.91 -8.20
CA ALA A 354 -0.51 -21.93 -6.79
C ALA A 354 -0.33 -23.31 -6.15
N GLN A 355 0.28 -23.34 -4.96
CA GLN A 355 0.56 -24.57 -4.22
C GLN A 355 -0.16 -24.59 -2.87
N PRO A 356 -0.76 -25.73 -2.47
CA PRO A 356 -1.45 -25.84 -1.18
C PRO A 356 -0.58 -25.41 -0.02
N GLY A 357 -1.07 -24.48 0.79
CA GLY A 357 -0.42 -23.99 2.00
C GLY A 357 0.77 -23.07 1.79
N THR A 358 1.01 -22.63 0.58
CA THR A 358 2.01 -21.59 0.26
C THR A 358 1.28 -20.28 0.04
N ALA A 359 1.78 -19.21 0.65
CA ALA A 359 1.23 -17.88 0.43
C ALA A 359 1.50 -17.44 -1.01
N MET A 360 0.46 -17.00 -1.67
CA MET A 360 0.52 -16.24 -2.91
C MET A 360 0.65 -14.79 -2.52
N THR A 361 1.68 -14.11 -3.02
CA THR A 361 2.01 -12.77 -2.57
C THR A 361 2.08 -11.77 -3.71
N ASN A 362 1.70 -10.54 -3.41
CA ASN A 362 1.98 -9.42 -4.28
C ASN A 362 2.19 -8.15 -3.45
N GLU A 363 3.08 -7.28 -3.95
CA GLU A 363 3.55 -6.09 -3.27
C GLU A 363 3.27 -4.85 -4.12
N PRO A 364 2.49 -3.88 -3.63
CA PRO A 364 2.29 -2.62 -4.31
C PRO A 364 3.41 -1.65 -3.96
N TRP A 365 3.70 -0.76 -4.90
CA TRP A 365 4.43 0.47 -4.64
C TRP A 365 3.80 1.63 -5.41
N TYR A 366 4.08 2.84 -5.01
CA TYR A 366 3.69 4.01 -5.77
C TYR A 366 4.78 5.07 -5.78
N GLU A 367 4.71 5.96 -6.75
CA GLU A 367 5.66 7.04 -6.94
C GLU A 367 4.92 8.37 -7.00
N ILE A 368 5.34 9.30 -6.16
CA ILE A 368 4.90 10.69 -6.16
C ILE A 368 5.99 11.53 -6.81
N GLY A 369 5.65 12.26 -7.86
CA GLY A 369 6.49 13.31 -8.42
C GLY A 369 6.04 14.68 -7.95
N ASN A 370 7.00 15.51 -7.54
CA ASN A 370 6.81 16.92 -7.23
C ASN A 370 7.96 17.75 -7.86
N HIS A 371 8.20 18.97 -7.38
CA HIS A 371 9.28 19.83 -7.90
C HIS A 371 10.69 19.32 -7.55
N THR A 372 10.84 18.54 -6.47
CA THR A 372 12.15 18.00 -6.04
C THR A 372 12.52 16.71 -6.78
N GLY A 373 11.56 16.06 -7.44
CA GLY A 373 11.79 14.81 -8.17
C GLY A 373 10.69 13.79 -7.98
N LYS A 374 11.08 12.52 -8.07
CA LYS A 374 10.20 11.37 -7.88
C LYS A 374 10.60 10.61 -6.61
N HIS A 375 9.60 10.29 -5.80
CA HIS A 375 9.75 9.62 -4.51
C HIS A 375 8.92 8.35 -4.51
N ARG A 376 9.58 7.20 -4.29
CA ARG A 376 8.95 5.89 -4.27
C ARG A 376 8.66 5.43 -2.85
N PHE A 377 7.46 4.86 -2.67
CA PHE A 377 6.98 4.29 -1.42
C PHE A 377 6.53 2.85 -1.66
N ASN A 378 7.04 1.92 -0.86
CA ASN A 378 6.70 0.51 -0.93
C ASN A 378 5.60 0.19 0.08
N GLY A 379 4.67 -0.67 -0.33
CA GLY A 379 3.54 -1.08 0.50
C GLY A 379 3.72 -2.43 1.15
N ASN A 380 2.70 -2.84 1.89
CA ASN A 380 2.61 -4.16 2.46
C ASN A 380 1.92 -5.12 1.49
N LYS A 381 2.31 -6.39 1.56
CA LYS A 381 1.71 -7.47 0.78
C LYS A 381 0.39 -7.94 1.38
N THR A 382 -0.46 -8.54 0.53
CA THR A 382 -1.54 -9.44 0.93
C THR A 382 -1.11 -10.89 0.76
N GLU A 383 -1.80 -11.81 1.41
CA GLU A 383 -1.50 -13.24 1.37
C GLU A 383 -2.77 -14.02 1.04
N GLU A 384 -2.76 -14.72 -0.08
CA GLU A 384 -3.81 -15.65 -0.47
C GLU A 384 -3.30 -17.10 -0.33
N PHE A 385 -4.23 -18.03 -0.06
CA PHE A 385 -3.89 -19.43 0.14
C PHE A 385 -4.81 -20.35 -0.64
N THR A 386 -4.31 -21.54 -0.97
CA THR A 386 -5.11 -22.66 -1.44
C THR A 386 -4.86 -23.89 -0.61
N TYR A 387 -5.72 -24.91 -0.76
CA TYR A 387 -5.59 -26.19 -0.09
C TYR A 387 -5.63 -27.34 -1.09
N GLY A 388 -5.35 -28.55 -0.59
CA GLY A 388 -5.38 -29.76 -1.41
C GLY A 388 -6.21 -30.89 -0.77
N LEU A 389 -6.71 -31.76 -1.63
CA LEU A 389 -7.35 -33.01 -1.27
C LEU A 389 -6.65 -34.16 -1.98
N ARG A 390 -6.11 -35.10 -1.21
CA ARG A 390 -5.53 -36.33 -1.71
C ARG A 390 -6.48 -37.50 -1.47
N ILE A 391 -7.01 -38.09 -2.52
CA ILE A 391 -7.81 -39.33 -2.47
C ILE A 391 -6.86 -40.50 -2.54
N GLU A 392 -6.98 -41.45 -1.62
CA GLU A 392 -6.20 -42.70 -1.56
C GLU A 392 -7.16 -43.87 -1.81
N LYS A 393 -7.21 -44.34 -3.06
CA LYS A 393 -8.10 -45.39 -3.51
C LYS A 393 -7.51 -46.76 -3.25
N SER A 394 -8.34 -47.68 -2.77
CA SER A 394 -7.98 -49.08 -2.53
C SER A 394 -9.14 -50.01 -2.83
N GLY A 395 -8.89 -51.33 -2.73
CA GLY A 395 -9.90 -52.39 -2.93
C GLY A 395 -10.20 -52.70 -4.39
N VAL A 396 -9.42 -52.17 -5.33
CA VAL A 396 -9.46 -52.47 -6.79
C VAL A 396 -8.08 -52.92 -7.23
N SER A 397 -8.00 -53.62 -8.37
CA SER A 397 -6.75 -54.03 -9.01
C SER A 397 -6.41 -53.19 -10.25
N ASP A 398 -7.39 -52.55 -10.87
CA ASP A 398 -7.24 -51.68 -12.03
C ASP A 398 -7.82 -50.29 -11.72
N PHE A 399 -6.94 -49.34 -11.33
CA PHE A 399 -7.32 -47.98 -11.00
C PHE A 399 -7.82 -47.17 -12.21
N SER A 400 -7.48 -47.57 -13.44
CA SER A 400 -7.96 -46.90 -14.66
C SER A 400 -9.47 -47.05 -14.88
N LYS A 401 -10.13 -47.97 -14.19
CA LYS A 401 -11.58 -48.16 -14.20
C LYS A 401 -12.32 -47.33 -13.18
N VAL A 402 -11.59 -46.62 -12.32
CA VAL A 402 -12.17 -45.81 -11.25
C VAL A 402 -12.21 -44.37 -11.68
N SER A 403 -13.32 -43.69 -11.44
CA SER A 403 -13.41 -42.24 -11.62
C SER A 403 -14.27 -41.62 -10.55
N PHE A 404 -13.98 -40.33 -10.26
CA PHE A 404 -14.76 -39.49 -9.37
C PHE A 404 -15.18 -38.21 -10.09
N ALA A 405 -16.27 -37.61 -9.66
CA ALA A 405 -16.67 -36.24 -9.97
C ALA A 405 -16.79 -35.44 -8.68
N MET A 406 -16.51 -34.14 -8.72
CA MET A 406 -16.53 -33.25 -7.58
C MET A 406 -17.43 -32.05 -7.86
N GLU A 407 -18.18 -31.64 -6.86
CA GLU A 407 -19.09 -30.49 -6.93
C GLU A 407 -18.90 -29.59 -5.71
N LYS A 408 -19.08 -28.28 -5.91
CA LYS A 408 -19.20 -27.28 -4.84
C LYS A 408 -20.47 -26.44 -5.09
N ASP A 409 -21.26 -26.20 -4.08
CA ASP A 409 -22.51 -25.42 -4.15
C ASP A 409 -23.46 -25.87 -5.29
N GLY A 410 -23.52 -27.19 -5.54
CA GLY A 410 -24.34 -27.81 -6.59
C GLY A 410 -23.82 -27.59 -8.01
N ARG A 411 -22.60 -27.10 -8.19
CA ARG A 411 -21.94 -26.94 -9.49
C ARG A 411 -20.79 -27.93 -9.61
N ALA A 412 -20.72 -28.62 -10.77
CA ALA A 412 -19.61 -29.49 -11.07
C ALA A 412 -18.32 -28.67 -11.23
N ILE A 413 -17.23 -29.18 -10.65
CA ILE A 413 -15.89 -28.63 -10.84
C ILE A 413 -15.22 -29.40 -11.97
N THR A 414 -14.66 -28.69 -12.92
CA THR A 414 -13.81 -29.24 -13.99
C THR A 414 -12.34 -29.06 -13.64
N PHE A 415 -11.47 -29.91 -14.15
CA PHE A 415 -10.07 -29.99 -13.79
C PHE A 415 -9.16 -30.13 -15.01
N LEU A 416 -8.02 -29.44 -14.96
CA LEU A 416 -6.87 -29.73 -15.80
C LEU A 416 -5.78 -30.42 -14.97
N LYS A 417 -4.91 -31.20 -15.60
CA LYS A 417 -3.72 -31.73 -14.96
C LYS A 417 -2.55 -30.80 -15.17
N ASP A 418 -1.81 -30.55 -14.09
CA ASP A 418 -0.51 -29.90 -14.18
C ASP A 418 0.56 -30.89 -14.73
N GLU A 419 1.79 -30.39 -14.94
CA GLU A 419 2.91 -31.19 -15.47
C GLU A 419 3.27 -32.36 -14.55
N ALA A 420 2.98 -32.29 -13.26
CA ALA A 420 3.19 -33.36 -12.30
C ALA A 420 2.02 -34.38 -12.25
N GLY A 421 0.96 -34.13 -13.02
CA GLY A 421 -0.24 -34.98 -13.08
C GLY A 421 -1.27 -34.73 -11.99
N ASN A 422 -1.12 -33.63 -11.20
CA ASN A 422 -2.10 -33.25 -10.21
C ASN A 422 -3.28 -32.53 -10.87
N TYR A 423 -4.46 -32.69 -10.31
CA TYR A 423 -5.67 -32.03 -10.79
C TYR A 423 -5.79 -30.61 -10.19
N CYS A 424 -6.03 -29.62 -11.06
CA CYS A 424 -6.25 -28.22 -10.70
C CYS A 424 -7.63 -27.81 -11.20
N PRO A 425 -8.48 -27.16 -10.39
CA PRO A 425 -9.72 -26.56 -10.88
C PRO A 425 -9.46 -25.69 -12.11
N SER A 426 -10.33 -25.79 -13.12
CA SER A 426 -10.19 -25.01 -14.34
C SER A 426 -11.53 -24.90 -15.07
N ALA A 427 -11.83 -23.71 -15.58
CA ALA A 427 -12.96 -23.46 -16.46
C ALA A 427 -12.57 -23.45 -17.96
N LEU A 428 -11.29 -23.74 -18.28
CA LEU A 428 -10.78 -23.69 -19.64
C LEU A 428 -11.31 -24.87 -20.49
N ASP A 429 -11.34 -24.66 -21.80
CA ASP A 429 -11.67 -25.70 -22.77
C ASP A 429 -10.70 -26.90 -22.66
N GLY A 430 -11.25 -28.12 -22.64
CA GLY A 430 -10.48 -29.34 -22.45
C GLY A 430 -10.33 -29.78 -21.00
N ALA A 431 -10.89 -29.06 -20.04
CA ALA A 431 -10.94 -29.53 -18.67
C ALA A 431 -11.91 -30.73 -18.52
N ASP A 432 -11.48 -31.71 -17.74
CA ASP A 432 -12.23 -32.96 -17.49
C ASP A 432 -13.12 -32.80 -16.24
N VAL A 433 -14.31 -33.40 -16.30
CA VAL A 433 -15.21 -33.52 -15.13
C VAL A 433 -14.78 -34.70 -14.24
N PHE A 434 -13.96 -35.64 -14.76
CA PHE A 434 -13.61 -36.87 -14.07
C PHE A 434 -12.18 -36.88 -13.57
N LEU A 435 -12.05 -37.26 -12.31
CA LEU A 435 -10.79 -37.50 -11.62
C LEU A 435 -10.49 -38.99 -11.65
N VAL A 436 -9.39 -39.39 -12.25
CA VAL A 436 -8.95 -40.79 -12.37
C VAL A 436 -7.67 -41.00 -11.55
N PRO A 437 -7.61 -42.03 -10.66
CA PRO A 437 -6.41 -42.32 -9.89
C PRO A 437 -5.20 -42.64 -10.78
N ASP A 438 -4.02 -42.34 -10.27
CA ASP A 438 -2.75 -42.82 -10.84
C ASP A 438 -2.54 -44.35 -10.63
N ALA A 439 -1.40 -44.88 -11.06
CA ALA A 439 -1.06 -46.30 -10.92
C ALA A 439 -0.93 -46.76 -9.44
N ASP A 440 -0.71 -45.82 -8.51
CA ASP A 440 -0.64 -46.08 -7.07
C ASP A 440 -2.01 -45.91 -6.35
N GLY A 441 -3.06 -45.63 -7.12
CA GLY A 441 -4.40 -45.40 -6.61
C GLY A 441 -4.59 -44.01 -5.97
N ARG A 442 -3.78 -43.01 -6.34
CA ARG A 442 -3.83 -41.67 -5.79
C ARG A 442 -4.41 -40.67 -6.77
N ILE A 443 -5.16 -39.72 -6.24
CA ILE A 443 -5.56 -38.47 -6.90
C ILE A 443 -5.13 -37.33 -6.00
N LEU A 444 -4.32 -36.42 -6.47
CA LEU A 444 -4.06 -35.16 -5.78
C LEU A 444 -4.78 -34.05 -6.51
N ILE A 445 -5.69 -33.39 -5.80
CA ILE A 445 -6.35 -32.17 -6.22
C ILE A 445 -5.67 -31.04 -5.46
N LYS A 446 -5.11 -30.05 -6.14
CA LYS A 446 -4.53 -28.86 -5.58
C LYS A 446 -5.34 -27.62 -5.96
N GLY A 447 -5.21 -26.54 -5.20
CA GLY A 447 -5.86 -25.28 -5.54
C GLY A 447 -7.34 -25.25 -5.20
N LEU A 448 -7.74 -25.80 -4.06
CA LEU A 448 -9.08 -25.68 -3.49
C LEU A 448 -9.07 -24.62 -2.39
N ASP A 449 -10.16 -23.88 -2.23
CA ASP A 449 -10.42 -23.04 -1.05
C ASP A 449 -10.97 -23.87 0.12
N ALA A 450 -11.09 -23.26 1.30
CA ALA A 450 -11.81 -23.89 2.40
C ALA A 450 -13.31 -23.90 2.10
N GLY A 451 -13.98 -25.01 2.43
CA GLY A 451 -15.40 -25.15 2.10
C GLY A 451 -15.88 -26.59 2.17
N GLU A 452 -17.08 -26.80 1.62
CA GLU A 452 -17.71 -28.09 1.54
C GLU A 452 -17.83 -28.56 0.10
N TYR A 453 -17.38 -29.78 -0.15
CA TYR A 453 -17.33 -30.41 -1.46
C TYR A 453 -18.09 -31.72 -1.46
N GLN A 454 -18.81 -32.01 -2.53
CA GLN A 454 -19.46 -33.29 -2.77
C GLN A 454 -18.63 -34.11 -3.74
N LEU A 455 -18.05 -35.20 -3.27
CA LEU A 455 -17.26 -36.15 -4.09
C LEU A 455 -18.08 -37.40 -4.39
N ARG A 456 -18.31 -37.68 -5.63
CA ARG A 456 -19.05 -38.87 -6.10
C ARG A 456 -18.15 -39.82 -6.86
N GLU A 457 -18.11 -41.09 -6.49
CA GLU A 457 -17.52 -42.12 -7.31
C GLU A 457 -18.46 -42.42 -8.49
N THR A 458 -17.97 -42.24 -9.72
CA THR A 458 -18.78 -42.36 -10.95
C THR A 458 -18.57 -43.67 -11.68
N SER A 459 -17.40 -44.31 -11.48
CA SER A 459 -17.11 -45.65 -11.97
C SER A 459 -16.17 -46.43 -11.06
N THR A 460 -16.23 -47.74 -11.11
CA THR A 460 -15.28 -48.64 -10.42
C THR A 460 -15.01 -49.88 -11.24
N GLU A 461 -14.04 -50.70 -10.82
CA GLU A 461 -13.68 -51.98 -11.47
C GLU A 461 -14.87 -52.95 -11.44
N PRO A 462 -15.13 -53.70 -12.53
CA PRO A 462 -16.17 -54.74 -12.57
C PRO A 462 -16.02 -55.74 -11.41
N GLY A 463 -17.15 -56.04 -10.74
CA GLY A 463 -17.16 -56.92 -9.57
C GLY A 463 -16.89 -56.21 -8.24
N LYS A 464 -16.72 -54.93 -8.24
CA LYS A 464 -16.65 -54.07 -7.05
C LYS A 464 -17.93 -53.25 -6.87
N ASN A 465 -18.20 -52.82 -5.63
CA ASN A 465 -19.34 -51.97 -5.32
C ASN A 465 -18.92 -50.49 -5.43
N LEU A 466 -19.71 -49.72 -6.16
CA LEU A 466 -19.67 -48.27 -6.09
C LEU A 466 -20.05 -47.76 -4.69
N LEU A 467 -19.61 -46.58 -4.33
CA LEU A 467 -20.15 -45.89 -3.18
C LEU A 467 -21.64 -45.64 -3.34
N THR A 468 -22.42 -45.83 -2.27
CA THR A 468 -23.89 -45.73 -2.31
C THR A 468 -24.40 -44.29 -2.43
N GLY A 469 -23.55 -43.28 -2.27
CA GLY A 469 -23.86 -41.89 -2.38
C GLY A 469 -22.60 -41.02 -2.34
N PRO A 470 -22.76 -39.72 -2.47
CA PRO A 470 -21.63 -38.82 -2.43
C PRO A 470 -20.99 -38.75 -1.03
N LEU A 471 -19.71 -38.47 -1.00
CA LEU A 471 -18.95 -38.14 0.20
C LEU A 471 -18.95 -36.61 0.34
N THR A 472 -19.41 -36.09 1.47
CA THR A 472 -19.27 -34.68 1.80
C THR A 472 -17.90 -34.46 2.45
N VAL A 473 -16.98 -33.78 1.75
CA VAL A 473 -15.66 -33.43 2.23
C VAL A 473 -15.68 -31.96 2.66
N ARG A 474 -15.27 -31.69 3.91
CA ARG A 474 -15.18 -30.32 4.43
C ARG A 474 -13.74 -30.00 4.78
N LEU A 475 -13.22 -28.92 4.18
CA LEU A 475 -11.93 -28.31 4.48
C LEU A 475 -12.17 -27.06 5.34
N THR A 476 -11.43 -26.90 6.44
CA THR A 476 -11.55 -25.73 7.32
C THR A 476 -10.17 -25.15 7.54
N ALA A 477 -9.95 -23.92 7.13
CA ALA A 477 -8.71 -23.18 7.31
C ALA A 477 -8.47 -22.80 8.78
N GLU A 478 -7.25 -22.47 9.11
CA GLU A 478 -6.91 -21.79 10.37
C GLU A 478 -7.42 -20.35 10.38
N SER A 479 -7.63 -19.79 11.55
CA SER A 479 -7.97 -18.38 11.73
C SER A 479 -7.11 -17.82 12.87
N PRO A 480 -6.24 -16.81 12.62
CA PRO A 480 -5.98 -16.18 11.32
C PRO A 480 -5.40 -17.17 10.30
N LEU A 481 -5.49 -16.83 9.00
CA LEU A 481 -4.98 -17.67 7.92
C LEU A 481 -3.45 -17.76 7.97
N THR A 482 -2.95 -19.00 7.87
CA THR A 482 -1.51 -19.32 7.88
C THR A 482 -1.13 -20.26 6.73
N GLY A 483 -2.07 -20.48 5.80
CA GLY A 483 -1.96 -21.52 4.78
C GLY A 483 -2.21 -22.95 5.29
N ALA A 484 -2.45 -23.14 6.59
CA ALA A 484 -2.74 -24.46 7.15
C ALA A 484 -4.25 -24.74 7.26
N LEU A 485 -4.62 -26.00 7.11
CA LEU A 485 -5.95 -26.50 7.46
C LEU A 485 -6.00 -26.82 8.97
N ARG A 486 -6.94 -26.18 9.67
CA ARG A 486 -7.25 -26.49 11.07
C ARG A 486 -7.93 -27.85 11.19
N LYS A 487 -8.83 -28.18 10.25
CA LYS A 487 -9.61 -29.42 10.26
C LYS A 487 -9.99 -29.82 8.84
N ALA A 488 -9.97 -31.13 8.61
CA ALA A 488 -10.60 -31.72 7.44
C ALA A 488 -11.47 -32.91 7.89
N SER A 489 -12.64 -33.09 7.27
CA SER A 489 -13.56 -34.18 7.60
C SER A 489 -14.27 -34.70 6.36
N VAL A 490 -14.70 -35.95 6.42
CA VAL A 490 -15.58 -36.55 5.43
C VAL A 490 -16.84 -37.06 6.15
N SER A 491 -18.00 -36.89 5.55
CA SER A 491 -19.26 -37.49 6.00
C SER A 491 -19.96 -38.25 4.90
N ALA A 492 -20.59 -39.36 5.27
CA ALA A 492 -21.40 -40.20 4.41
C ALA A 492 -22.45 -40.93 5.25
N GLY A 493 -23.69 -41.03 4.77
CA GLY A 493 -24.77 -41.75 5.45
C GLY A 493 -25.01 -41.28 6.92
N GLY A 494 -24.78 -40.00 7.22
CA GLY A 494 -24.94 -39.43 8.57
C GLY A 494 -23.74 -39.64 9.51
N VAL A 495 -22.68 -40.31 9.09
CA VAL A 495 -21.45 -40.53 9.88
C VAL A 495 -20.35 -39.62 9.39
N SER A 496 -19.72 -38.88 10.30
CA SER A 496 -18.58 -37.98 9.99
C SER A 496 -17.29 -38.54 10.60
N LYS A 497 -16.18 -38.41 9.85
CA LYS A 497 -14.83 -38.81 10.25
C LYS A 497 -13.84 -37.69 9.96
N THR A 498 -12.94 -37.43 10.91
CA THR A 498 -11.81 -36.52 10.71
C THR A 498 -10.77 -37.14 9.78
N LEU A 499 -10.29 -36.35 8.83
CA LEU A 499 -9.23 -36.73 7.89
C LEU A 499 -7.86 -36.32 8.45
N LYS A 500 -6.84 -37.10 8.06
CA LYS A 500 -5.44 -36.73 8.29
C LYS A 500 -5.10 -35.55 7.38
N ILE A 501 -4.39 -34.55 7.92
CA ILE A 501 -3.86 -33.41 7.16
C ILE A 501 -2.33 -33.55 7.12
N VAL A 502 -1.75 -33.34 5.95
CA VAL A 502 -0.30 -33.43 5.72
C VAL A 502 0.23 -32.17 5.04
N SER A 503 1.53 -31.96 5.15
CA SER A 503 2.23 -30.92 4.39
C SER A 503 2.48 -31.42 2.96
N PRO A 504 2.31 -30.58 1.92
CA PRO A 504 2.64 -30.97 0.54
C PRO A 504 4.14 -31.14 0.32
N GLY A 505 4.99 -30.47 1.11
CA GLY A 505 6.45 -30.53 1.05
C GLY A 505 7.11 -30.26 2.41
N LYS A 506 8.43 -30.46 2.47
CA LYS A 506 9.21 -30.20 3.69
C LYS A 506 9.21 -28.70 4.00
N GLY A 507 8.82 -28.36 5.22
CA GLY A 507 8.76 -26.97 5.70
C GLY A 507 7.51 -26.18 5.29
N MET A 508 6.60 -26.82 4.51
CA MET A 508 5.33 -26.20 4.13
C MET A 508 4.24 -26.44 5.20
N ALA A 509 3.21 -25.60 5.18
CA ALA A 509 2.05 -25.72 6.05
C ALA A 509 1.31 -27.08 5.83
N LYS A 510 0.56 -27.54 6.83
CA LYS A 510 -0.30 -28.73 6.69
C LYS A 510 -1.58 -28.34 5.96
N ALA A 511 -1.57 -28.46 4.65
CA ALA A 511 -2.59 -27.94 3.74
C ALA A 511 -3.30 -28.99 2.89
N VAL A 512 -2.92 -30.28 2.99
CA VAL A 512 -3.50 -31.35 2.17
C VAL A 512 -4.24 -32.36 3.05
N ALA A 513 -5.55 -32.47 2.83
CA ALA A 513 -6.38 -33.48 3.48
C ALA A 513 -6.25 -34.84 2.77
N CYS A 514 -6.14 -35.95 3.52
CA CYS A 514 -6.01 -37.31 2.97
C CYS A 514 -7.33 -38.06 3.18
N LEU A 515 -7.97 -38.43 2.09
CA LEU A 515 -9.25 -39.13 2.04
C LEU A 515 -9.06 -40.59 1.56
N PRO A 516 -9.07 -41.61 2.45
CA PRO A 516 -9.06 -43.00 2.03
C PRO A 516 -10.44 -43.41 1.51
N VAL A 517 -10.49 -44.02 0.34
CA VAL A 517 -11.71 -44.59 -0.29
C VAL A 517 -11.44 -46.01 -0.67
N ASN A 518 -12.24 -46.96 -0.15
CA ASN A 518 -12.08 -48.39 -0.36
C ASN A 518 -13.34 -48.97 -1.00
N ASN A 519 -13.16 -49.73 -2.11
CA ASN A 519 -14.25 -50.50 -2.69
C ASN A 519 -14.24 -51.93 -2.16
N THR A 520 -15.43 -52.44 -1.88
CA THR A 520 -15.66 -53.82 -1.45
C THR A 520 -16.07 -54.68 -2.65
N THR A 521 -15.82 -55.96 -2.55
CA THR A 521 -16.23 -56.92 -3.60
C THR A 521 -17.75 -57.05 -3.60
N ALA A 522 -18.35 -56.98 -4.79
CA ALA A 522 -19.78 -57.23 -4.95
C ALA A 522 -20.11 -58.70 -4.62
N LEU A 523 -21.10 -58.89 -3.77
CA LEU A 523 -21.59 -60.23 -3.48
C LEU A 523 -22.46 -60.67 -4.64
N THR A 524 -21.88 -61.45 -5.60
CA THR A 524 -22.65 -62.10 -6.67
C THR A 524 -23.03 -63.47 -6.19
N LEU A 525 -24.31 -63.75 -6.01
CA LEU A 525 -24.81 -65.12 -5.85
C LEU A 525 -24.59 -65.82 -7.18
N GLN A 526 -23.68 -66.81 -7.20
CA GLN A 526 -23.52 -67.70 -8.33
C GLN A 526 -24.72 -68.66 -8.38
N THR A 527 -25.88 -68.21 -8.83
CA THR A 527 -26.94 -69.09 -9.28
C THR A 527 -26.68 -69.46 -10.73
N GLY A 528 -26.33 -70.69 -10.96
CA GLY A 528 -25.89 -71.23 -12.25
C GLY A 528 -26.74 -70.78 -13.43
N GLY A 529 -26.09 -70.36 -14.48
CA GLY A 529 -26.57 -70.30 -15.85
C GLY A 529 -27.58 -69.24 -16.20
N ALA A 530 -27.22 -68.34 -17.11
CA ALA A 530 -28.06 -67.36 -17.83
C ALA A 530 -28.22 -65.90 -17.21
N GLY A 531 -27.71 -65.59 -16.01
CA GLY A 531 -27.88 -64.27 -15.41
C GLY A 531 -27.05 -63.16 -16.07
N TYR A 532 -25.92 -63.47 -16.66
CA TYR A 532 -24.98 -62.44 -17.17
C TYR A 532 -25.48 -61.65 -18.39
N LEU A 533 -26.32 -62.28 -19.26
CA LEU A 533 -26.88 -61.61 -20.43
C LEU A 533 -27.98 -60.60 -20.07
N ALA A 534 -28.76 -60.87 -19.03
CA ALA A 534 -29.86 -59.98 -18.60
C ALA A 534 -29.36 -58.67 -17.97
N TYR A 535 -28.27 -58.73 -17.17
CA TYR A 535 -27.71 -57.52 -16.55
C TYR A 535 -26.90 -56.67 -17.54
N GLY A 536 -26.22 -57.25 -18.51
CA GLY A 536 -25.57 -56.53 -19.61
C GLY A 536 -26.56 -55.74 -20.48
N ILE A 537 -27.75 -56.31 -20.71
CA ILE A 537 -28.82 -55.67 -21.48
C ILE A 537 -29.47 -54.52 -20.66
N LEU A 538 -29.67 -54.71 -19.36
CA LEU A 538 -30.18 -53.63 -18.50
C LEU A 538 -29.21 -52.44 -18.39
N ALA A 539 -27.92 -52.70 -18.23
CA ALA A 539 -26.91 -51.64 -18.22
C ALA A 539 -26.85 -50.90 -19.56
N ALA A 540 -26.91 -51.58 -20.67
CA ALA A 540 -26.93 -50.97 -22.02
C ALA A 540 -28.21 -50.13 -22.26
N VAL A 541 -29.37 -50.57 -21.73
CA VAL A 541 -30.63 -49.80 -21.83
C VAL A 541 -30.58 -48.53 -20.98
N PHE A 542 -30.03 -48.58 -19.77
CA PHE A 542 -29.86 -47.36 -18.93
C PHE A 542 -28.83 -46.39 -19.51
N PHE A 543 -27.73 -46.88 -20.07
CA PHE A 543 -26.75 -46.02 -20.76
C PHE A 543 -27.33 -45.40 -22.04
N GLY A 544 -28.14 -46.16 -22.80
CA GLY A 544 -28.84 -45.65 -23.98
C GLY A 544 -29.89 -44.60 -23.65
N ALA A 545 -30.64 -44.75 -22.54
CA ALA A 545 -31.63 -43.81 -22.08
C ALA A 545 -31.00 -42.49 -21.58
N ALA A 546 -29.88 -42.57 -20.86
CA ALA A 546 -29.12 -41.40 -20.42
C ALA A 546 -28.56 -40.57 -21.59
N LEU A 547 -28.04 -41.25 -22.63
CA LEU A 547 -27.54 -40.60 -23.86
C LEU A 547 -28.67 -39.92 -24.67
N VAL A 548 -29.88 -40.51 -24.69
CA VAL A 548 -31.06 -39.92 -25.35
C VAL A 548 -31.58 -38.70 -24.60
N ILE A 549 -31.56 -38.73 -23.27
CA ILE A 549 -31.95 -37.56 -22.42
C ILE A 549 -30.95 -36.42 -22.62
N LEU A 550 -29.66 -36.67 -22.64
CA LEU A 550 -28.62 -35.66 -22.87
C LEU A 550 -28.69 -35.04 -24.28
N LYS A 551 -28.98 -35.87 -25.34
CA LYS A 551 -29.21 -35.37 -26.70
C LYS A 551 -30.57 -34.65 -26.87
N GLY A 552 -31.58 -34.99 -26.07
CA GLY A 552 -32.89 -34.33 -26.04
C GLY A 552 -32.87 -32.97 -25.39
N ALA A 553 -32.05 -32.78 -24.34
CA ALA A 553 -31.89 -31.51 -23.67
C ALA A 553 -31.14 -30.46 -24.52
N GLY A 554 -30.18 -30.90 -25.35
CA GLY A 554 -29.43 -30.00 -26.25
C GLY A 554 -30.21 -29.47 -27.46
N ARG A 555 -31.42 -30.01 -27.77
CA ARG A 555 -32.22 -29.63 -28.93
C ARG A 555 -33.35 -28.63 -28.64
N LYS A 556 -33.58 -28.23 -27.39
CA LYS A 556 -34.69 -27.28 -27.01
C LYS A 556 -34.26 -25.83 -26.80
N SER A 557 -33.00 -25.45 -26.98
CA SER A 557 -32.56 -24.04 -26.85
C SER A 557 -32.44 -23.26 -28.17
N GLY A 558 -32.92 -23.85 -29.31
CA GLY A 558 -32.83 -23.22 -30.61
C GLY A 558 -34.19 -22.97 -31.25
N ARG A 559 -35.11 -22.20 -30.62
CA ARG A 559 -36.24 -21.50 -31.29
C ARG A 559 -37.02 -20.66 -30.28
N ARG A 560 -36.68 -19.38 -30.18
CA ARG A 560 -37.64 -18.26 -30.15
C ARG A 560 -36.85 -16.97 -30.27
N GLN A 561 -37.35 -16.23 -31.17
CA GLN A 561 -36.98 -14.89 -31.63
C GLN A 561 -36.65 -13.89 -30.53
#